data_dfb8d9d2ac2986d7cdb02f5c33d16222
#
_entry.id   dfb8d9d2ac2986d7cdb02f5c33d16222
#
_cell.length_a   1.000
_cell.length_b   1.000
_cell.length_c   1.000
_cell.angle_alpha   90.00
_cell.angle_beta   90.00
_cell.angle_gamma   90.00
#
_symmetry.space_group_name_H-M   'P 1'
#
loop_
_entity.id
_entity.type
_entity.pdbx_description
1 polymer ?
#
loop_
_entity_poly.entity_id
_entity_poly.type
_entity_poly.pdbx_seq_one_letter_code
_entity_poly.pdbx_strand_id
1 'polypeptide(L)'
;MVRISGTQLKKLIEMAENLDTARALIIPTGQGSLKSLTLELPKLELNQMAYRSEVGLELPTPHGELILNTEALQMLSNRVRSDFAALTLGAGDASDARTALGGVLPEGVTEDQLEQAHVLRVSATSGSNKITSLGEQRYTLRLPVEAGFAAAGPACTVLFAAEDGTVTTLAGKYVQDEAFSYISVSLSGFGMVIALPSGTAAES
;
A
#
# COMPACT_ATOMS: atom_id res chain seq x y z
N MET A 1 8.98 -6.21 -12.58
CA MET A 1 9.43 -4.83 -12.38
C MET A 1 8.93 -3.99 -13.54
N VAL A 2 8.26 -2.89 -13.26
CA VAL A 2 7.79 -1.93 -14.26
C VAL A 2 8.58 -0.64 -14.07
N ARG A 3 9.24 -0.17 -15.12
CA ARG A 3 9.94 1.10 -15.11
C ARG A 3 9.17 2.10 -15.96
N ILE A 4 8.82 3.24 -15.40
CA ILE A 4 8.25 4.36 -16.14
C ILE A 4 9.40 5.29 -16.54
N SER A 5 9.49 5.61 -17.83
CA SER A 5 10.44 6.61 -18.29
C SER A 5 10.00 8.00 -17.84
N GLY A 6 10.95 8.93 -17.66
CA GLY A 6 10.64 10.32 -17.34
C GLY A 6 9.65 10.95 -18.33
N THR A 7 9.78 10.65 -19.63
CA THR A 7 8.84 11.14 -20.65
C THR A 7 7.40 10.63 -20.46
N GLN A 8 7.25 9.36 -20.04
CA GLN A 8 5.90 8.79 -19.79
C GLN A 8 5.29 9.41 -18.54
N LEU A 9 6.06 9.53 -17.47
CA LEU A 9 5.58 10.13 -16.22
C LEU A 9 5.22 11.61 -16.42
N LYS A 10 6.03 12.35 -17.16
CA LYS A 10 5.75 13.74 -17.51
C LYS A 10 4.42 13.89 -18.27
N LYS A 11 4.14 13.03 -19.25
CA LYS A 11 2.85 13.01 -19.94
C LYS A 11 1.67 12.73 -19.02
N LEU A 12 1.82 11.81 -18.05
CA LEU A 12 0.78 11.52 -17.07
C LEU A 12 0.50 12.72 -16.17
N ILE A 13 1.54 13.46 -15.76
CA ILE A 13 1.41 14.69 -14.99
C ILE A 13 0.64 15.73 -15.80
N GLU A 14 1.06 16.02 -17.04
CA GLU A 14 0.39 16.95 -17.94
C GLU A 14 -1.09 16.58 -18.19
N MET A 15 -1.38 15.29 -18.31
CA MET A 15 -2.76 14.81 -18.44
C MET A 15 -3.58 15.06 -17.17
N ALA A 16 -3.02 14.78 -16.00
CA ALA A 16 -3.67 15.01 -14.72
C ALA A 16 -3.96 16.51 -14.50
N GLU A 17 -3.00 17.38 -14.80
CA GLU A 17 -3.17 18.85 -14.74
C GLU A 17 -4.28 19.33 -15.70
N ASN A 18 -4.29 18.83 -16.95
CA ASN A 18 -5.30 19.23 -17.95
C ASN A 18 -6.71 18.74 -17.62
N LEU A 19 -6.84 17.64 -16.89
CA LEU A 19 -8.12 17.08 -16.47
C LEU A 19 -8.55 17.58 -15.08
N ASP A 20 -7.78 18.46 -14.47
CA ASP A 20 -7.99 18.96 -13.10
C ASP A 20 -8.17 17.78 -12.09
N THR A 21 -7.36 16.74 -12.26
CA THR A 21 -7.39 15.57 -11.38
C THR A 21 -6.29 15.66 -10.33
N ALA A 22 -6.65 15.35 -9.09
CA ALA A 22 -5.69 15.39 -7.97
C ALA A 22 -4.65 14.26 -7.98
N ARG A 23 -4.75 13.29 -8.92
CA ARG A 23 -3.90 12.09 -8.95
C ARG A 23 -3.62 11.60 -10.36
N ALA A 24 -2.38 11.14 -10.56
CA ALA A 24 -2.00 10.36 -11.73
C ALA A 24 -2.21 8.87 -11.44
N LEU A 25 -3.03 8.23 -12.26
CA LEU A 25 -3.30 6.79 -12.19
C LEU A 25 -2.30 6.04 -13.07
N ILE A 26 -1.53 5.13 -12.46
CA ILE A 26 -0.60 4.27 -13.17
C ILE A 26 -1.13 2.84 -13.14
N ILE A 27 -1.69 2.37 -14.24
CA ILE A 27 -2.18 1.00 -14.40
C ILE A 27 -1.11 0.17 -15.10
N PRO A 28 -0.39 -0.70 -14.38
CA PRO A 28 0.56 -1.60 -14.99
C PRO A 28 -0.21 -2.69 -15.78
N THR A 29 0.13 -2.90 -17.02
CA THR A 29 -0.52 -3.90 -17.90
C THR A 29 0.23 -5.25 -17.86
N GLY A 30 -0.48 -6.36 -18.08
CA GLY A 30 0.12 -7.70 -18.23
C GLY A 30 0.47 -8.43 -16.93
N GLN A 31 -0.23 -8.14 -15.84
CA GLN A 31 0.17 -8.59 -14.49
C GLN A 31 -0.63 -9.74 -13.89
N GLY A 32 -1.49 -10.40 -14.63
CA GLY A 32 -2.47 -11.37 -14.10
C GLY A 32 -1.94 -12.51 -13.22
N SER A 33 -0.61 -12.69 -13.06
CA SER A 33 -0.03 -13.76 -12.24
C SER A 33 1.18 -13.33 -11.38
N LEU A 34 1.51 -12.04 -11.33
CA LEU A 34 2.68 -11.59 -10.58
C LEU A 34 2.37 -11.53 -9.08
N LYS A 35 3.17 -12.22 -8.26
CA LYS A 35 3.12 -12.13 -6.80
C LYS A 35 3.51 -10.75 -6.27
N SER A 36 4.27 -9.97 -7.04
CA SER A 36 4.67 -8.62 -6.66
C SER A 36 4.87 -7.72 -7.87
N LEU A 37 4.63 -6.44 -7.67
CA LEU A 37 4.89 -5.38 -8.61
C LEU A 37 5.86 -4.37 -8.01
N THR A 38 6.91 -4.04 -8.73
CA THR A 38 7.81 -2.93 -8.42
C THR A 38 7.68 -1.86 -9.50
N LEU A 39 7.37 -0.64 -9.08
CA LEU A 39 7.33 0.56 -9.92
C LEU A 39 8.55 1.42 -9.63
N GLU A 40 9.39 1.68 -10.64
CA GLU A 40 10.49 2.64 -10.56
C GLU A 40 10.04 4.00 -11.08
N LEU A 41 10.16 5.01 -10.25
CA LEU A 41 9.82 6.40 -10.53
C LEU A 41 11.11 7.24 -10.61
N PRO A 42 11.40 7.88 -11.74
CA PRO A 42 12.55 8.78 -11.85
C PRO A 42 12.41 9.95 -10.87
N LYS A 43 13.50 10.28 -10.18
CA LYS A 43 13.54 11.32 -9.13
C LYS A 43 13.12 12.69 -9.63
N LEU A 44 13.53 13.06 -10.84
CA LEU A 44 13.23 14.38 -11.40
C LEU A 44 11.72 14.59 -11.56
N GLU A 45 11.03 13.61 -12.13
CA GLU A 45 9.59 13.65 -12.37
C GLU A 45 8.80 13.46 -11.08
N LEU A 46 9.31 12.65 -10.16
CA LEU A 46 8.74 12.54 -8.81
C LEU A 46 8.77 13.89 -8.09
N ASN A 47 9.88 14.64 -8.19
CA ASN A 47 9.95 16.01 -7.68
C ASN A 47 8.97 16.96 -8.38
N GLN A 48 8.78 16.81 -9.69
CA GLN A 48 7.83 17.61 -10.44
C GLN A 48 6.40 17.35 -9.94
N MET A 49 5.99 16.08 -9.80
CA MET A 49 4.68 15.72 -9.24
C MET A 49 4.47 16.34 -7.86
N ALA A 50 5.45 16.16 -6.99
CA ALA A 50 5.33 16.50 -5.58
C ALA A 50 5.32 18.02 -5.30
N TYR A 51 6.06 18.82 -6.09
CA TYR A 51 6.34 20.22 -5.74
C TYR A 51 5.88 21.25 -6.76
N ARG A 52 5.51 20.84 -7.97
CA ARG A 52 5.11 21.78 -9.03
C ARG A 52 3.68 21.55 -9.48
N SER A 53 3.32 20.30 -9.69
CA SER A 53 2.02 19.95 -10.24
C SER A 53 1.00 19.58 -9.17
N GLU A 54 1.45 19.33 -7.94
CA GLU A 54 0.62 18.91 -6.80
C GLU A 54 -0.28 17.71 -7.14
N VAL A 55 0.20 16.84 -8.01
CA VAL A 55 -0.52 15.64 -8.46
C VAL A 55 -0.06 14.45 -7.62
N GLY A 56 -0.99 13.78 -6.94
CA GLY A 56 -0.74 12.53 -6.23
C GLY A 56 -0.52 11.34 -7.16
N LEU A 57 -0.19 10.19 -6.60
CA LEU A 57 0.01 8.93 -7.32
C LEU A 57 -0.98 7.88 -6.83
N GLU A 58 -1.60 7.19 -7.78
CA GLU A 58 -2.45 6.03 -7.52
C GLU A 58 -1.93 4.84 -8.33
N LEU A 59 -1.61 3.74 -7.64
CA LEU A 59 -1.03 2.53 -8.20
C LEU A 59 -1.90 1.32 -7.86
N PRO A 60 -2.89 0.98 -8.68
CA PRO A 60 -3.67 -0.23 -8.52
C PRO A 60 -2.87 -1.46 -8.96
N THR A 61 -2.98 -2.52 -8.18
CA THR A 61 -2.46 -3.85 -8.51
C THR A 61 -3.52 -4.90 -8.17
N PRO A 62 -3.38 -6.14 -8.65
CA PRO A 62 -4.29 -7.23 -8.28
C PRO A 62 -4.33 -7.51 -6.77
N HIS A 63 -3.30 -7.13 -6.02
CA HIS A 63 -3.14 -7.43 -4.60
C HIS A 63 -3.49 -6.26 -3.68
N GLY A 64 -3.59 -5.06 -4.22
CA GLY A 64 -3.90 -3.86 -3.47
C GLY A 64 -3.60 -2.60 -4.26
N GLU A 65 -4.06 -1.48 -3.74
CA GLU A 65 -3.89 -0.18 -4.35
C GLU A 65 -3.16 0.76 -3.40
N LEU A 66 -2.05 1.33 -3.87
CA LEU A 66 -1.27 2.32 -3.14
C LEU A 66 -1.65 3.72 -3.62
N ILE A 67 -2.05 4.59 -2.69
CA ILE A 67 -2.43 5.97 -2.97
C ILE A 67 -1.54 6.90 -2.17
N LEU A 68 -0.70 7.66 -2.86
CA LEU A 68 0.16 8.69 -2.31
C LEU A 68 -0.42 10.06 -2.66
N ASN A 69 -0.84 10.82 -1.66
CA ASN A 69 -1.17 12.22 -1.85
C ASN A 69 0.10 13.05 -2.07
N THR A 70 -0.05 14.33 -2.31
CA THR A 70 1.06 15.25 -2.61
C THR A 70 2.07 15.30 -1.47
N GLU A 71 1.61 15.38 -0.22
CA GLU A 71 2.47 15.45 0.96
C GLU A 71 3.29 14.17 1.16
N ALA A 72 2.66 13.00 0.93
CA ALA A 72 3.36 11.72 0.97
C ALA A 72 4.42 11.62 -0.15
N LEU A 73 4.10 12.11 -1.35
CA LEU A 73 5.06 12.19 -2.46
C LEU A 73 6.20 13.14 -2.18
N GLN A 74 5.95 14.30 -1.56
CA GLN A 74 6.99 15.24 -1.14
C GLN A 74 7.96 14.57 -0.15
N MET A 75 7.41 13.85 0.83
CA MET A 75 8.26 13.15 1.79
C MET A 75 9.03 12.00 1.16
N LEU A 76 8.39 11.22 0.28
CA LEU A 76 9.07 10.18 -0.48
C LEU A 76 10.21 10.78 -1.31
N SER A 77 9.95 11.83 -2.06
CA SER A 77 10.92 12.52 -2.90
C SER A 77 12.12 13.02 -2.10
N ASN A 78 11.90 13.58 -0.92
CA ASN A 78 12.96 14.06 -0.03
C ASN A 78 13.86 12.92 0.48
N ARG A 79 13.35 11.69 0.53
CA ARG A 79 14.13 10.53 0.98
C ARG A 79 14.88 9.82 -0.14
N VAL A 80 14.58 10.14 -1.40
CA VAL A 80 15.26 9.55 -2.56
C VAL A 80 16.67 10.12 -2.70
N ARG A 81 17.67 9.25 -2.62
CA ARG A 81 19.10 9.59 -2.74
C ARG A 81 19.74 9.14 -4.05
N SER A 82 19.06 8.25 -4.79
CA SER A 82 19.45 7.78 -6.13
C SER A 82 18.63 8.46 -7.22
N ASP A 83 18.82 8.03 -8.45
CA ASP A 83 18.06 8.56 -9.61
C ASP A 83 16.60 8.07 -9.65
N PHE A 84 16.25 7.07 -8.84
CA PHE A 84 14.92 6.45 -8.81
C PHE A 84 14.44 6.20 -7.38
N ALA A 85 13.13 6.32 -7.20
CA ALA A 85 12.39 5.66 -6.13
C ALA A 85 11.79 4.37 -6.69
N ALA A 86 11.90 3.26 -5.97
CA ALA A 86 11.21 2.03 -6.30
C ALA A 86 10.15 1.74 -5.23
N LEU A 87 8.90 1.63 -5.65
CA LEU A 87 7.75 1.26 -4.83
C LEU A 87 7.37 -0.18 -5.17
N THR A 88 7.27 -1.05 -4.18
CA THR A 88 6.90 -2.46 -4.39
C THR A 88 5.66 -2.81 -3.58
N LEU A 89 4.68 -3.38 -4.24
CA LEU A 89 3.54 -4.07 -3.63
C LEU A 89 3.65 -5.56 -3.95
N GLY A 90 3.55 -6.40 -2.93
CA GLY A 90 3.64 -7.85 -3.10
C GLY A 90 2.64 -8.57 -2.22
N ALA A 91 1.96 -9.58 -2.78
CA ALA A 91 1.13 -10.47 -1.99
C ALA A 91 2.00 -11.26 -1.01
N GLY A 92 1.52 -11.37 0.21
CA GLY A 92 2.06 -12.29 1.21
C GLY A 92 1.04 -13.39 1.55
N ASP A 93 1.45 -14.30 2.38
CA ASP A 93 0.61 -15.36 2.93
C ASP A 93 0.69 -15.39 4.47
N ALA A 94 -0.02 -16.33 5.09
CA ALA A 94 -0.02 -16.50 6.54
C ALA A 94 1.38 -16.79 7.11
N SER A 95 2.23 -17.47 6.37
CA SER A 95 3.62 -17.74 6.79
C SER A 95 4.46 -16.46 6.79
N ASP A 96 4.30 -15.62 5.77
CA ASP A 96 4.94 -14.31 5.70
C ASP A 96 4.47 -13.41 6.87
N ALA A 97 3.16 -13.41 7.14
CA ALA A 97 2.57 -12.66 8.24
C ALA A 97 3.12 -13.12 9.59
N ARG A 98 3.15 -14.44 9.84
CA ARG A 98 3.70 -15.02 11.07
C ARG A 98 5.17 -14.65 11.26
N THR A 99 5.95 -14.69 10.19
CA THR A 99 7.36 -14.27 10.21
C THR A 99 7.51 -12.79 10.56
N ALA A 100 6.69 -11.93 9.94
CA ALA A 100 6.70 -10.49 10.19
C ALA A 100 6.27 -10.13 11.63
N LEU A 101 5.39 -10.94 12.24
CA LEU A 101 4.97 -10.82 13.64
C LEU A 101 5.97 -11.41 14.65
N GLY A 102 7.13 -11.91 14.19
CA GLY A 102 8.14 -12.52 15.06
C GLY A 102 7.74 -13.89 15.61
N GLY A 103 6.79 -14.58 15.00
CA GLY A 103 6.30 -15.89 15.41
C GLY A 103 5.34 -15.88 16.60
N VAL A 104 4.94 -14.69 17.09
CA VAL A 104 4.02 -14.54 18.22
C VAL A 104 2.79 -13.75 17.75
N LEU A 105 1.61 -14.32 17.97
CA LEU A 105 0.37 -13.62 17.65
C LEU A 105 0.09 -12.52 18.66
N PRO A 106 -0.33 -11.33 18.21
CA PRO A 106 -0.82 -10.29 19.11
C PRO A 106 -2.06 -10.77 19.90
N GLU A 107 -2.27 -10.16 21.06
CA GLU A 107 -3.43 -10.48 21.90
C GLU A 107 -4.74 -10.31 21.14
N GLY A 108 -5.63 -11.30 21.24
CA GLY A 108 -6.92 -11.33 20.58
C GLY A 108 -6.89 -11.76 19.11
N VAL A 109 -5.73 -12.14 18.56
CA VAL A 109 -5.58 -12.67 17.21
C VAL A 109 -5.46 -14.20 17.27
N THR A 110 -6.26 -14.89 16.47
CA THR A 110 -6.25 -16.36 16.38
C THR A 110 -5.48 -16.83 15.14
N GLU A 111 -5.00 -18.07 15.17
CA GLU A 111 -4.38 -18.72 14.01
C GLU A 111 -5.35 -18.77 12.81
N ASP A 112 -6.61 -19.08 13.06
CA ASP A 112 -7.63 -19.14 12.00
C ASP A 112 -7.84 -17.77 11.32
N GLN A 113 -7.78 -16.68 12.08
CA GLN A 113 -7.82 -15.33 11.50
C GLN A 113 -6.58 -15.03 10.68
N LEU A 114 -5.42 -15.49 11.12
CA LEU A 114 -4.18 -15.29 10.36
C LEU A 114 -4.16 -16.09 9.06
N GLU A 115 -4.68 -17.33 9.06
CA GLU A 115 -4.80 -18.16 7.84
C GLU A 115 -5.76 -17.56 6.81
N GLN A 116 -6.77 -16.80 7.26
CA GLN A 116 -7.74 -16.12 6.40
C GLN A 116 -7.38 -14.64 6.16
N ALA A 117 -6.27 -14.18 6.69
CA ALA A 117 -5.85 -12.78 6.56
C ALA A 117 -5.51 -12.41 5.12
N HIS A 118 -5.83 -11.19 4.73
CA HIS A 118 -5.26 -10.60 3.51
C HIS A 118 -3.92 -9.93 3.85
N VAL A 119 -2.86 -10.46 3.25
CA VAL A 119 -1.48 -10.06 3.57
C VAL A 119 -0.85 -9.35 2.37
N LEU A 120 -0.35 -8.14 2.59
CA LEU A 120 0.31 -7.34 1.58
C LEU A 120 1.62 -6.76 2.11
N ARG A 121 2.69 -6.93 1.35
CA ARG A 121 3.97 -6.26 1.61
C ARG A 121 4.04 -4.97 0.80
N VAL A 122 4.34 -3.87 1.49
CA VAL A 122 4.60 -2.57 0.86
C VAL A 122 6.01 -2.13 1.20
N SER A 123 6.82 -1.82 0.21
CA SER A 123 8.17 -1.33 0.44
C SER A 123 8.54 -0.19 -0.50
N ALA A 124 9.46 0.66 -0.04
CA ALA A 124 10.03 1.73 -0.83
C ALA A 124 11.56 1.71 -0.71
N THR A 125 12.25 1.92 -1.83
CA THR A 125 13.72 1.99 -1.85
C THR A 125 14.22 3.15 -2.71
N SER A 126 15.46 3.57 -2.45
CA SER A 126 16.21 4.50 -3.27
C SER A 126 17.59 3.87 -3.56
N GLY A 127 17.73 3.27 -4.73
CA GLY A 127 18.84 2.36 -5.03
C GLY A 127 18.84 1.18 -4.05
N SER A 128 19.96 0.95 -3.35
CA SER A 128 20.08 -0.09 -2.32
C SER A 128 19.54 0.30 -0.95
N ASN A 129 19.17 1.56 -0.74
CA ASN A 129 18.73 2.04 0.56
C ASN A 129 17.22 1.88 0.71
N LYS A 130 16.79 1.31 1.82
CA LYS A 130 15.38 1.24 2.18
C LYS A 130 14.88 2.59 2.67
N ILE A 131 13.66 2.93 2.27
CA ILE A 131 12.88 4.03 2.85
C ILE A 131 11.88 3.39 3.78
N THR A 132 12.08 3.50 5.08
CA THR A 132 11.28 2.78 6.08
C THR A 132 10.01 3.52 6.49
N SER A 133 9.98 4.84 6.34
CA SER A 133 8.78 5.63 6.67
C SER A 133 8.73 6.95 5.91
N LEU A 134 7.55 7.57 5.87
CA LEU A 134 7.30 8.92 5.37
C LEU A 134 7.21 9.96 6.51
N GLY A 135 7.74 9.62 7.71
CA GLY A 135 7.65 10.49 8.88
C GLY A 135 6.20 10.63 9.37
N GLU A 136 5.73 11.86 9.46
CA GLU A 136 4.34 12.17 9.86
C GLU A 136 3.34 12.05 8.72
N GLN A 137 3.82 12.04 7.47
CA GLN A 137 2.96 11.94 6.31
C GLN A 137 2.42 10.54 6.11
N ARG A 138 1.20 10.46 5.61
CA ARG A 138 0.49 9.20 5.44
C ARG A 138 0.11 8.97 3.98
N TYR A 139 0.14 7.72 3.60
CA TYR A 139 -0.45 7.23 2.35
C TYR A 139 -1.62 6.29 2.66
N THR A 140 -2.50 6.10 1.71
CA THR A 140 -3.61 5.16 1.83
C THR A 140 -3.27 3.88 1.08
N LEU A 141 -3.57 2.75 1.71
CA LEU A 141 -3.54 1.44 1.09
C LEU A 141 -4.95 0.88 1.07
N ARG A 142 -5.40 0.38 -0.09
CA ARG A 142 -6.64 -0.37 -0.23
C ARG A 142 -6.30 -1.82 -0.53
N LEU A 143 -6.79 -2.73 0.31
CA LEU A 143 -6.60 -4.17 0.17
C LEU A 143 -7.92 -4.76 -0.33
N PRO A 144 -7.97 -5.36 -1.54
CA PRO A 144 -9.16 -6.03 -2.01
C PRO A 144 -9.43 -7.25 -1.11
N VAL A 145 -10.67 -7.43 -0.72
CA VAL A 145 -11.12 -8.55 0.12
C VAL A 145 -12.43 -9.09 -0.41
N GLU A 146 -12.76 -10.31 -0.02
CA GLU A 146 -14.06 -10.90 -0.38
C GLU A 146 -15.22 -10.19 0.34
N ALA A 147 -16.40 -10.25 -0.26
CA ALA A 147 -17.61 -9.75 0.36
C ALA A 147 -17.85 -10.52 1.67
N GLY A 148 -18.14 -9.78 2.75
CA GLY A 148 -18.33 -10.37 4.07
C GLY A 148 -17.06 -10.54 4.90
N PHE A 149 -15.89 -10.16 4.40
CA PHE A 149 -14.64 -10.22 5.16
C PHE A 149 -14.72 -9.50 6.52
N ALA A 150 -15.49 -8.43 6.60
CA ALA A 150 -15.76 -7.69 7.84
C ALA A 150 -17.26 -7.80 8.21
N ALA A 151 -17.77 -9.01 8.40
CA ALA A 151 -19.18 -9.28 8.65
C ALA A 151 -19.76 -8.55 9.89
N ALA A 152 -18.92 -8.17 10.85
CA ALA A 152 -19.33 -7.52 12.11
C ALA A 152 -19.45 -5.98 12.01
N GLY A 153 -19.19 -5.36 10.85
CA GLY A 153 -19.33 -3.91 10.71
C GLY A 153 -18.24 -3.24 9.84
N PRO A 154 -18.23 -1.91 9.78
CA PRO A 154 -17.35 -1.17 8.86
C PRO A 154 -15.90 -1.09 9.32
N ALA A 155 -15.57 -1.56 10.52
CA ALA A 155 -14.21 -1.55 11.07
C ALA A 155 -13.61 -2.96 11.05
N CYS A 156 -12.34 -3.04 10.69
CA CYS A 156 -11.58 -4.28 10.64
C CYS A 156 -10.22 -4.06 11.31
N THR A 157 -9.68 -5.08 11.94
CA THR A 157 -8.35 -5.03 12.54
C THR A 157 -7.30 -5.22 11.47
N VAL A 158 -6.35 -4.29 11.41
CA VAL A 158 -5.18 -4.36 10.54
C VAL A 158 -3.93 -4.36 11.42
N LEU A 159 -3.09 -5.38 11.27
CA LEU A 159 -1.76 -5.38 11.88
C LEU A 159 -0.77 -4.81 10.88
N PHE A 160 0.07 -3.93 11.32
CA PHE A 160 1.18 -3.40 10.54
C PHE A 160 2.49 -3.77 11.21
N ALA A 161 3.25 -4.63 10.56
CA ALA A 161 4.61 -5.00 10.97
C ALA A 161 5.61 -4.18 10.14
N ALA A 162 6.20 -3.17 10.76
CA ALA A 162 7.20 -2.31 10.16
C ALA A 162 8.53 -3.06 9.93
N GLU A 163 9.37 -2.54 9.05
CA GLU A 163 10.67 -3.14 8.72
C GLU A 163 11.66 -3.19 9.89
N ASP A 164 11.44 -2.40 10.94
CA ASP A 164 12.23 -2.41 12.18
C ASP A 164 11.75 -3.45 13.21
N GLY A 165 10.73 -4.23 12.87
CA GLY A 165 10.12 -5.24 13.74
C GLY A 165 9.02 -4.71 14.66
N THR A 166 8.71 -3.42 14.61
CA THR A 166 7.59 -2.85 15.39
C THR A 166 6.27 -3.33 14.81
N VAL A 167 5.39 -3.86 15.65
CA VAL A 167 4.03 -4.26 15.28
C VAL A 167 3.03 -3.29 15.88
N THR A 168 2.15 -2.75 15.03
CA THR A 168 1.11 -1.80 15.44
C THR A 168 -0.25 -2.31 14.99
N THR A 169 -1.24 -2.24 15.87
CA THR A 169 -2.63 -2.52 15.54
C THR A 169 -3.32 -1.24 15.08
N LEU A 170 -3.94 -1.30 13.92
CA LEU A 170 -4.64 -0.19 13.27
C LEU A 170 -6.10 -0.55 13.01
N ALA A 171 -6.96 0.46 12.93
CA ALA A 171 -8.32 0.30 12.45
C ALA A 171 -8.34 0.47 10.93
N GLY A 172 -8.72 -0.57 10.21
CA GLY A 172 -9.04 -0.52 8.80
C GLY A 172 -10.52 -0.19 8.59
N LYS A 173 -10.81 0.59 7.54
CA LYS A 173 -12.20 0.86 7.13
C LYS A 173 -12.59 -0.13 6.05
N TYR A 174 -13.54 -1.00 6.36
CA TYR A 174 -14.15 -1.86 5.36
C TYR A 174 -15.14 -1.07 4.51
N VAL A 175 -15.01 -1.19 3.21
CA VAL A 175 -15.89 -0.57 2.21
C VAL A 175 -16.36 -1.66 1.27
N GLN A 176 -17.65 -1.75 1.09
CA GLN A 176 -18.29 -2.67 0.15
C GLN A 176 -19.21 -1.88 -0.76
N ASP A 177 -19.07 -2.06 -2.05
CA ASP A 177 -20.01 -1.62 -3.06
C ASP A 177 -20.51 -2.81 -3.90
N GLU A 178 -21.28 -2.55 -4.95
CA GLU A 178 -21.87 -3.62 -5.80
C GLU A 178 -20.81 -4.40 -6.58
N ALA A 179 -19.64 -3.85 -6.81
CA ALA A 179 -18.63 -4.42 -7.70
C ALA A 179 -17.42 -5.01 -6.94
N PHE A 180 -17.05 -4.41 -5.79
CA PHE A 180 -15.86 -4.84 -5.03
C PHE A 180 -15.92 -4.45 -3.56
N SER A 181 -15.17 -5.19 -2.78
CA SER A 181 -14.96 -4.91 -1.36
C SER A 181 -13.48 -4.69 -1.09
N TYR A 182 -13.16 -3.74 -0.23
CA TYR A 182 -11.79 -3.47 0.17
C TYR A 182 -11.68 -2.95 1.60
N ILE A 183 -10.50 -3.11 2.17
CA ILE A 183 -10.13 -2.47 3.42
C ILE A 183 -9.21 -1.30 3.11
N SER A 184 -9.57 -0.13 3.59
CA SER A 184 -8.75 1.08 3.49
C SER A 184 -8.03 1.33 4.80
N VAL A 185 -6.71 1.48 4.74
CA VAL A 185 -5.87 1.80 5.91
C VAL A 185 -4.90 2.92 5.57
N SER A 186 -4.60 3.75 6.56
CA SER A 186 -3.67 4.88 6.43
C SER A 186 -2.37 4.59 7.18
N LEU A 187 -1.25 4.64 6.46
CA LEU A 187 0.08 4.24 6.92
C LEU A 187 1.10 5.34 6.70
N SER A 188 2.09 5.44 7.61
CA SER A 188 3.25 6.33 7.45
C SER A 188 4.55 5.58 7.20
N GLY A 189 4.58 4.27 7.48
CA GLY A 189 5.73 3.39 7.30
C GLY A 189 5.52 2.37 6.18
N PHE A 190 6.59 1.72 5.80
CA PHE A 190 6.61 0.59 4.88
C PHE A 190 6.87 -0.70 5.64
N GLY A 191 6.25 -1.81 5.21
CA GLY A 191 6.33 -3.08 5.90
C GLY A 191 5.27 -4.08 5.44
N MET A 192 4.91 -5.00 6.32
CA MET A 192 3.86 -5.98 6.10
C MET A 192 2.54 -5.47 6.67
N VAL A 193 1.48 -5.51 5.87
CA VAL A 193 0.12 -5.14 6.24
C VAL A 193 -0.72 -6.40 6.24
N ILE A 194 -1.38 -6.69 7.36
CA ILE A 194 -2.13 -7.92 7.61
C ILE A 194 -3.54 -7.50 8.01
N ALA A 195 -4.49 -7.59 7.09
CA ALA A 195 -5.89 -7.36 7.40
C ALA A 195 -6.52 -8.65 7.90
N LEU A 196 -7.09 -8.61 9.08
CA LEU A 196 -7.73 -9.76 9.72
C LEU A 196 -9.23 -9.77 9.43
N PRO A 197 -9.83 -10.92 9.11
CA PRO A 197 -11.27 -11.01 9.02
C PRO A 197 -11.89 -10.70 10.39
N SER A 198 -13.06 -10.09 10.40
CA SER A 198 -13.83 -9.96 11.64
C SER A 198 -14.19 -11.36 12.09
N GLY A 199 -13.80 -11.74 13.29
CA GLY A 199 -14.20 -13.02 13.85
C GLY A 199 -15.73 -13.12 13.79
N THR A 200 -16.25 -14.25 13.36
CA THR A 200 -17.64 -14.60 13.62
C THR A 200 -17.80 -14.46 15.12
N ALA A 201 -18.71 -13.58 15.56
CA ALA A 201 -19.07 -13.52 16.98
C ALA A 201 -19.37 -14.98 17.38
N ALA A 202 -18.58 -15.50 18.32
CA ALA A 202 -18.87 -16.83 18.85
C ALA A 202 -20.32 -16.76 19.34
N GLU A 203 -21.21 -17.52 18.72
CA GLU A 203 -22.58 -17.69 19.21
C GLU A 203 -22.46 -18.24 20.63
N SER A 204 -22.75 -17.39 21.60
CA SER A 204 -22.83 -17.73 23.02
C SER A 204 -24.23 -18.17 23.35
#